data_53b769c2d96d3c7d5881756ffa73e15e
#
_entry.id   53b769c2d96d3c7d5881756ffa73e15e
#
_cell.length_a   1.000
_cell.length_b   1.000
_cell.length_c   1.000
_cell.angle_alpha   90.00
_cell.angle_beta   90.00
_cell.angle_gamma   90.00
#
_symmetry.space_group_name_H-M   'P 1'
#
loop_
_entity.id
_entity.type
_entity.pdbx_description
1 polymer ?
#
loop_
_entity_poly.entity_id
_entity_poly.type
_entity_poly.pdbx_seq_one_letter_code
_entity_poly.pdbx_strand_id
1 'polypeptide(L)'
;MDTELQTTQQVPATDAGFTKTVSSKSRLVAFLLCTFAGFVGAHNFYVGRTVRGIIQLVLMIGGFILYGVAIVTLATLSTNVDNGADVEIALIVGILSSLVPVLVGAMWIFIDWIMVLAGAFKDKNKRPLKNWSIND
;
A
#
# COMPACT_ATOMS: atom_id res chain seq x y z
N MET A 1 -2.99 -60.84 -33.59
CA MET A 1 -1.74 -60.94 -32.80
C MET A 1 -1.02 -59.64 -33.00
N ASP A 2 -1.60 -58.58 -32.41
CA ASP A 2 -1.24 -57.21 -32.68
C ASP A 2 -0.57 -56.66 -31.44
N THR A 3 0.74 -56.46 -31.57
CA THR A 3 1.59 -55.93 -30.52
C THR A 3 1.53 -54.42 -30.62
N GLU A 4 0.70 -53.78 -29.80
CA GLU A 4 0.73 -52.33 -29.62
C GLU A 4 2.02 -51.91 -28.92
N LEU A 5 2.89 -51.31 -29.70
CA LEU A 5 4.04 -50.57 -29.21
C LEU A 5 3.55 -49.27 -28.52
N GLN A 6 3.40 -49.33 -27.20
CA GLN A 6 3.27 -48.12 -26.38
C GLN A 6 4.58 -47.34 -26.47
N THR A 7 4.56 -46.35 -27.34
CA THR A 7 5.60 -45.31 -27.35
C THR A 7 5.44 -44.46 -26.10
N THR A 8 6.17 -44.85 -25.06
CA THR A 8 6.35 -44.01 -23.88
C THR A 8 7.09 -42.73 -24.32
N GLN A 9 6.36 -41.67 -24.58
CA GLN A 9 6.96 -40.36 -24.73
C GLN A 9 7.59 -39.99 -23.39
N GLN A 10 8.86 -40.27 -23.31
CA GLN A 10 9.72 -39.77 -22.24
C GLN A 10 9.87 -38.28 -22.44
N VAL A 11 9.07 -37.51 -21.66
CA VAL A 11 9.24 -36.09 -21.54
C VAL A 11 10.64 -35.84 -20.98
N PRO A 12 11.50 -35.10 -21.67
CA PRO A 12 12.83 -34.79 -21.13
C PRO A 12 12.66 -33.98 -19.87
N ALA A 13 13.09 -34.52 -18.75
CA ALA A 13 13.30 -33.80 -17.52
C ALA A 13 14.50 -32.88 -17.71
N THR A 14 14.29 -31.74 -18.35
CA THR A 14 15.28 -30.66 -18.44
C THR A 14 14.54 -29.36 -18.27
N ASP A 15 14.46 -28.93 -17.06
CA ASP A 15 14.70 -27.63 -16.52
C ASP A 15 14.20 -27.58 -15.07
N ALA A 16 15.08 -27.94 -14.14
CA ALA A 16 15.01 -27.43 -12.78
C ALA A 16 15.36 -25.91 -12.81
N GLY A 17 14.86 -25.24 -13.82
CA GLY A 17 14.86 -23.79 -13.97
C GLY A 17 13.83 -23.25 -13.01
N PHE A 18 14.26 -22.52 -12.02
CA PHE A 18 13.60 -21.62 -11.12
C PHE A 18 12.24 -21.15 -11.67
N THR A 19 11.22 -21.94 -11.51
CA THR A 19 9.84 -21.51 -11.78
C THR A 19 9.52 -20.50 -10.71
N LYS A 20 9.71 -19.23 -11.05
CA LYS A 20 9.37 -18.10 -10.22
C LYS A 20 7.86 -18.16 -9.99
N THR A 21 7.47 -18.91 -8.95
CA THR A 21 6.07 -19.16 -8.63
C THR A 21 5.37 -17.82 -8.48
N VAL A 22 4.42 -17.57 -9.38
CA VAL A 22 3.60 -16.35 -9.36
C VAL A 22 2.69 -16.41 -8.14
N SER A 23 2.44 -15.28 -7.51
CA SER A 23 1.50 -15.18 -6.39
C SER A 23 0.07 -15.49 -6.85
N SER A 24 -0.74 -16.10 -5.99
CA SER A 24 -2.19 -16.26 -6.21
C SER A 24 -2.97 -14.93 -6.14
N LYS A 25 -2.30 -13.82 -5.85
CA LYS A 25 -2.92 -12.49 -5.71
C LYS A 25 -2.95 -11.76 -7.04
N SER A 26 -4.12 -11.20 -7.40
CA SER A 26 -4.33 -10.45 -8.64
C SER A 26 -3.78 -9.02 -8.52
N ARG A 27 -3.15 -8.55 -9.61
CA ARG A 27 -2.73 -7.14 -9.73
C ARG A 27 -3.91 -6.20 -9.75
N LEU A 28 -4.99 -6.57 -10.43
CA LEU A 28 -6.18 -5.73 -10.55
C LEU A 28 -6.78 -5.45 -9.17
N VAL A 29 -6.92 -6.49 -8.33
CA VAL A 29 -7.45 -6.31 -6.97
C VAL A 29 -6.51 -5.45 -6.14
N ALA A 30 -5.19 -5.67 -6.21
CA ALA A 30 -4.21 -4.83 -5.51
C ALA A 30 -4.28 -3.37 -5.97
N PHE A 31 -4.44 -3.12 -7.27
CA PHE A 31 -4.60 -1.79 -7.84
C PHE A 31 -5.88 -1.10 -7.35
N LEU A 32 -7.03 -1.79 -7.40
CA LEU A 32 -8.30 -1.26 -6.91
C LEU A 32 -8.23 -0.93 -5.42
N LEU A 33 -7.66 -1.83 -4.60
CA LEU A 33 -7.47 -1.57 -3.18
C LEU A 33 -6.51 -0.41 -2.92
N CYS A 34 -5.46 -0.24 -3.73
CA CYS A 34 -4.54 0.89 -3.60
C CYS A 34 -5.25 2.20 -3.95
N THR A 35 -6.09 2.21 -4.98
CA THR A 35 -6.80 3.41 -5.44
C THR A 35 -7.91 3.83 -4.48
N PHE A 36 -8.75 2.90 -4.02
CA PHE A 36 -9.93 3.21 -3.19
C PHE A 36 -9.65 3.16 -1.69
N ALA A 37 -8.80 2.26 -1.24
CA ALA A 37 -8.50 2.04 0.18
C ALA A 37 -7.00 2.14 0.49
N GLY A 38 -6.24 2.88 -0.34
CA GLY A 38 -4.81 3.07 -0.19
C GLY A 38 -4.45 3.77 1.11
N PHE A 39 -5.27 4.73 1.56
CA PHE A 39 -5.05 5.45 2.81
C PHE A 39 -5.09 4.55 4.06
N VAL A 40 -5.88 3.48 4.03
CA VAL A 40 -5.92 2.45 5.11
C VAL A 40 -4.81 1.41 4.94
N GLY A 41 -4.11 1.40 3.79
CA GLY A 41 -3.11 0.38 3.47
C GLY A 41 -3.71 -0.98 3.08
N ALA A 42 -4.97 -1.03 2.64
CA ALA A 42 -5.69 -2.27 2.33
C ALA A 42 -4.97 -3.14 1.29
N HIS A 43 -4.32 -2.53 0.30
CA HIS A 43 -3.51 -3.23 -0.70
C HIS A 43 -2.33 -3.98 -0.07
N ASN A 44 -1.69 -3.42 0.98
CA ASN A 44 -0.60 -4.08 1.71
C ASN A 44 -1.10 -5.28 2.52
N PHE A 45 -2.28 -5.17 3.15
CA PHE A 45 -2.93 -6.30 3.83
C PHE A 45 -3.31 -7.40 2.84
N TYR A 46 -3.86 -7.04 1.68
CA TYR A 46 -4.22 -8.00 0.64
C TYR A 46 -3.05 -8.87 0.18
N VAL A 47 -1.87 -8.30 -0.03
CA VAL A 47 -0.67 -9.06 -0.43
C VAL A 47 0.07 -9.70 0.74
N GLY A 48 -0.45 -9.55 1.96
CA GLY A 48 0.10 -10.14 3.19
C GLY A 48 1.30 -9.39 3.77
N ARG A 49 1.54 -8.14 3.35
CA ARG A 49 2.57 -7.26 3.92
C ARG A 49 2.02 -6.48 5.11
N THR A 50 1.52 -7.20 6.10
CA THR A 50 0.76 -6.67 7.24
C THR A 50 1.50 -5.55 7.98
N VAL A 51 2.81 -5.70 8.22
CA VAL A 51 3.61 -4.68 8.91
C VAL A 51 3.58 -3.33 8.18
N ARG A 52 3.74 -3.34 6.86
CA ARG A 52 3.65 -2.10 6.05
C ARG A 52 2.26 -1.49 6.09
N GLY A 53 1.22 -2.33 6.02
CA GLY A 53 -0.17 -1.89 6.16
C GLY A 53 -0.44 -1.23 7.51
N ILE A 54 0.06 -1.81 8.60
CA ILE A 54 -0.08 -1.25 9.96
C ILE A 54 0.67 0.08 10.09
N ILE A 55 1.92 0.16 9.61
CA ILE A 55 2.70 1.41 9.66
C ILE A 55 1.94 2.53 8.92
N GLN A 56 1.44 2.23 7.73
CA GLN A 56 0.69 3.19 6.93
C GLN A 56 -0.61 3.61 7.61
N LEU A 57 -1.34 2.67 8.21
CA LEU A 57 -2.57 2.94 8.97
C LEU A 57 -2.30 3.84 10.17
N VAL A 58 -1.25 3.55 10.94
CA VAL A 58 -0.84 4.35 12.11
C VAL A 58 -0.42 5.76 11.69
N LEU A 59 0.34 5.90 10.60
CA LEU A 59 0.72 7.21 10.06
C LEU A 59 -0.50 8.05 9.67
N MET A 60 -1.47 7.44 8.98
CA MET A 60 -2.67 8.14 8.53
C MET A 60 -3.58 8.52 9.69
N ILE A 61 -3.91 7.58 10.58
CA ILE A 61 -4.73 7.85 11.76
C ILE A 61 -4.04 8.87 12.67
N GLY A 62 -2.74 8.69 12.93
CA GLY A 62 -1.95 9.63 13.73
C GLY A 62 -1.93 11.04 13.13
N GLY A 63 -1.76 11.15 11.81
CA GLY A 63 -1.82 12.42 11.09
C GLY A 63 -3.18 13.11 11.23
N PHE A 64 -4.28 12.37 11.09
CA PHE A 64 -5.62 12.92 11.26
C PHE A 64 -5.92 13.35 12.71
N ILE A 65 -5.45 12.57 13.70
CA ILE A 65 -5.60 12.95 15.12
C ILE A 65 -4.81 14.22 15.40
N LEU A 66 -3.54 14.30 14.97
CA LEU A 66 -2.72 15.50 15.13
C LEU A 66 -3.34 16.72 14.47
N TYR A 67 -3.90 16.56 13.27
CA TYR A 67 -4.61 17.61 12.58
C TYR A 67 -5.83 18.09 13.38
N GLY A 68 -6.65 17.16 13.87
CA GLY A 68 -7.82 17.48 14.70
C GLY A 68 -7.43 18.22 15.98
N VAL A 69 -6.39 17.76 16.68
CA VAL A 69 -5.86 18.42 17.88
C VAL A 69 -5.37 19.82 17.53
N ALA A 70 -4.62 19.99 16.45
CA ALA A 70 -4.13 21.30 16.01
C ALA A 70 -5.29 22.29 15.77
N ILE A 71 -6.35 21.84 15.07
CA ILE A 71 -7.53 22.70 14.81
C ILE A 71 -8.24 23.09 16.11
N VAL A 72 -8.45 22.16 17.04
CA VAL A 72 -9.11 22.44 18.34
C VAL A 72 -8.28 23.39 19.18
N THR A 73 -6.97 23.13 19.32
CA THR A 73 -6.05 23.99 20.05
C THR A 73 -6.09 25.40 19.49
N LEU A 74 -6.10 25.51 18.20
CA LEU A 74 -6.16 26.76 17.48
C LEU A 74 -7.44 27.55 17.72
N ALA A 75 -8.60 26.88 17.62
CA ALA A 75 -9.89 27.47 17.90
C ALA A 75 -9.96 28.02 19.35
N THR A 76 -9.37 27.27 20.31
CA THR A 76 -9.33 27.73 21.73
C THR A 76 -8.35 28.87 21.94
N LEU A 77 -7.20 28.90 21.30
CA LEU A 77 -6.25 30.00 21.39
C LEU A 77 -6.82 31.30 20.78
N SER A 78 -7.45 31.20 19.62
CA SER A 78 -8.03 32.39 18.94
C SER A 78 -9.15 33.08 19.76
N THR A 79 -9.79 32.36 20.70
CA THR A 79 -10.82 32.92 21.57
C THR A 79 -10.27 33.50 22.88
N ASN A 80 -9.05 33.15 23.29
CA ASN A 80 -8.51 33.49 24.62
C ASN A 80 -7.26 34.37 24.60
N VAL A 81 -6.72 34.72 23.42
CA VAL A 81 -5.45 35.50 23.33
C VAL A 81 -5.67 36.79 22.59
N ASP A 82 -5.37 37.92 23.26
CA ASP A 82 -5.45 39.25 22.68
C ASP A 82 -4.31 39.56 21.68
N ASN A 83 -3.27 38.71 21.61
CA ASN A 83 -2.12 38.92 20.73
C ASN A 83 -2.24 38.08 19.44
N GLY A 84 -2.75 38.67 18.37
CA GLY A 84 -2.99 38.01 17.08
C GLY A 84 -1.74 37.34 16.48
N ALA A 85 -0.54 37.88 16.72
CA ALA A 85 0.70 37.33 16.16
C ALA A 85 1.06 35.91 16.69
N ASP A 86 0.85 35.68 17.98
CA ASP A 86 1.14 34.35 18.58
C ASP A 86 0.18 33.27 18.09
N VAL A 87 -1.07 33.65 17.82
CA VAL A 87 -2.09 32.80 17.25
C VAL A 87 -1.74 32.42 15.81
N GLU A 88 -1.28 33.38 15.00
CA GLU A 88 -0.87 33.12 13.61
C GLU A 88 0.32 32.16 13.53
N ILE A 89 1.33 32.31 14.37
CA ILE A 89 2.48 31.40 14.43
C ILE A 89 2.05 29.99 14.85
N ALA A 90 1.21 29.87 15.88
CA ALA A 90 0.68 28.60 16.35
C ALA A 90 -0.14 27.88 15.25
N LEU A 91 -0.90 28.64 14.45
CA LEU A 91 -1.62 28.16 13.26
C LEU A 91 -0.68 27.54 12.24
N ILE A 92 0.30 28.29 11.81
CA ILE A 92 1.24 27.86 10.78
C ILE A 92 1.98 26.61 11.24
N VAL A 93 2.51 26.59 12.46
CA VAL A 93 3.23 25.44 13.01
C VAL A 93 2.31 24.22 13.17
N GLY A 94 1.09 24.39 13.66
CA GLY A 94 0.12 23.32 13.84
C GLY A 94 -0.29 22.68 12.51
N ILE A 95 -0.61 23.50 11.51
CA ILE A 95 -0.97 23.02 10.16
C ILE A 95 0.23 22.32 9.49
N LEU A 96 1.42 22.94 9.51
CA LEU A 96 2.60 22.36 8.89
C LEU A 96 2.98 21.02 9.54
N SER A 97 2.96 20.93 10.88
CA SER A 97 3.29 19.70 11.59
C SER A 97 2.30 18.56 11.31
N SER A 98 1.01 18.86 11.13
CA SER A 98 -0.01 17.87 10.79
C SER A 98 0.03 17.40 9.34
N LEU A 99 0.50 18.25 8.41
CA LEU A 99 0.64 17.92 7.00
C LEU A 99 1.77 16.90 6.75
N VAL A 100 2.85 16.94 7.53
CA VAL A 100 4.02 16.07 7.30
C VAL A 100 3.66 14.58 7.29
N PRO A 101 3.00 13.98 8.29
CA PRO A 101 2.65 12.57 8.27
C PRO A 101 1.67 12.21 7.15
N VAL A 102 0.76 13.14 6.80
CA VAL A 102 -0.19 12.94 5.70
C VAL A 102 0.54 12.91 4.36
N LEU A 103 1.47 13.84 4.12
CA LEU A 103 2.28 13.88 2.89
C LEU A 103 3.19 12.65 2.77
N VAL A 104 3.83 12.23 3.86
CA VAL A 104 4.64 11.01 3.88
C VAL A 104 3.78 9.79 3.54
N GLY A 105 2.58 9.66 4.12
CA GLY A 105 1.65 8.58 3.82
C GLY A 105 1.15 8.61 2.38
N ALA A 106 0.80 9.79 1.85
CA ALA A 106 0.36 9.97 0.47
C ALA A 106 1.47 9.60 -0.53
N MET A 107 2.70 10.03 -0.26
CA MET A 107 3.86 9.70 -1.08
C MET A 107 4.13 8.18 -1.09
N TRP A 108 3.95 7.51 0.06
CA TRP A 108 4.05 6.07 0.15
C TRP A 108 2.99 5.35 -0.70
N ILE A 109 1.73 5.77 -0.59
CA ILE A 109 0.63 5.24 -1.41
C ILE A 109 0.94 5.43 -2.90
N PHE A 110 1.44 6.59 -3.28
CA PHE A 110 1.79 6.90 -4.67
C PHE A 110 2.90 5.98 -5.21
N ILE A 111 3.93 5.72 -4.41
CA ILE A 111 5.00 4.78 -4.77
C ILE A 111 4.44 3.35 -4.93
N ASP A 112 3.61 2.89 -3.99
CA ASP A 112 2.98 1.57 -4.06
C ASP A 112 2.06 1.48 -5.30
N TRP A 113 1.34 2.54 -5.64
CA TRP A 113 0.49 2.62 -6.83
C TRP A 113 1.30 2.46 -8.13
N ILE A 114 2.43 3.18 -8.26
CA ILE A 114 3.35 3.04 -9.39
C ILE A 114 3.92 1.61 -9.44
N MET A 115 4.32 1.04 -8.30
CA MET A 115 4.85 -0.33 -8.26
C MET A 115 3.82 -1.38 -8.70
N VAL A 116 2.54 -1.20 -8.37
CA VAL A 116 1.47 -2.08 -8.82
C VAL A 116 1.29 -1.97 -10.34
N LEU A 117 1.24 -0.76 -10.90
CA LEU A 117 1.15 -0.51 -12.34
C LEU A 117 2.34 -1.10 -13.10
N ALA A 118 3.55 -0.85 -12.64
CA ALA A 118 4.77 -1.36 -13.24
C ALA A 118 4.94 -2.88 -13.11
N GLY A 119 4.10 -3.55 -12.30
CA GLY A 119 4.21 -4.99 -12.02
C GLY A 119 5.38 -5.36 -11.11
N ALA A 120 6.03 -4.38 -10.50
CA ALA A 120 7.12 -4.59 -9.56
C ALA A 120 6.63 -4.94 -8.14
N PHE A 121 5.33 -4.81 -7.89
CA PHE A 121 4.74 -5.10 -6.59
C PHE A 121 4.72 -6.62 -6.34
N LYS A 122 5.18 -7.04 -5.16
CA LYS A 122 5.34 -8.45 -4.79
C LYS A 122 4.54 -8.76 -3.54
N ASP A 123 4.17 -10.03 -3.36
CA ASP A 123 3.54 -10.53 -2.13
C ASP A 123 4.57 -10.66 -0.96
N LYS A 124 4.09 -11.11 0.21
CA LYS A 124 4.93 -11.37 1.38
C LYS A 124 6.08 -12.35 1.12
N ASN A 125 5.92 -13.26 0.16
CA ASN A 125 6.92 -14.26 -0.24
C ASN A 125 7.83 -13.76 -1.36
N LYS A 126 7.84 -12.46 -1.66
CA LYS A 126 8.60 -11.81 -2.73
C LYS A 126 8.25 -12.30 -4.14
N ARG A 127 7.08 -12.95 -4.32
CA ARG A 127 6.60 -13.43 -5.62
C ARG A 127 5.88 -12.30 -6.36
N PRO A 128 6.04 -12.18 -7.69
CA PRO A 128 5.28 -11.22 -8.49
C PRO A 128 3.79 -11.55 -8.42
N LEU A 129 2.94 -10.54 -8.45
CA LEU A 129 1.50 -10.72 -8.50
C LEU A 129 1.08 -11.33 -9.85
N LYS A 130 -0.01 -12.09 -9.85
CA LYS A 130 -0.66 -12.60 -11.06
C LYS A 130 -1.10 -11.41 -11.95
N ASN A 131 -1.29 -11.67 -13.24
CA ASN A 131 -1.68 -10.63 -14.21
C ASN A 131 -3.02 -9.94 -13.85
N TRP A 132 -3.50 -9.06 -14.71
CA TRP A 132 -4.71 -8.24 -14.55
C TRP A 132 -6.03 -9.04 -14.62
N SER A 133 -6.02 -10.37 -14.46
CA SER A 133 -7.18 -11.22 -14.46
C SER A 133 -7.75 -11.42 -13.05
N ILE A 134 -9.09 -11.41 -12.94
CA ILE A 134 -9.80 -11.72 -11.70
C ILE A 134 -10.09 -13.22 -11.60
N ASN A 135 -10.25 -13.87 -12.75
CA ASN A 135 -10.67 -15.26 -12.89
C ASN A 135 -9.57 -16.09 -13.56
N ASP A 136 -8.85 -16.87 -12.81
CA ASP A 136 -8.19 -18.12 -13.23
C ASP A 136 -8.02 -19.03 -12.03
#